data_deb5d32a584339d989dd84ff4fe95712
#
_entry.id   deb5d32a584339d989dd84ff4fe95712
#
_cell.length_a   1.000
_cell.length_b   1.000
_cell.length_c   1.000
_cell.angle_alpha   90.00
_cell.angle_beta   90.00
_cell.angle_gamma   90.00
#
_symmetry.space_group_name_H-M   'P 1'
#
loop_
_entity.id
_entity.type
_entity.pdbx_description
1 polymer ?
#
loop_
_entity_poly.entity_id
_entity_poly.type
_entity_poly.pdbx_seq_one_letter_code
_entity_poly.pdbx_strand_id
1 'polypeptide(L)'
;MSYFFRERKDDGANEQPRVGLTTGRVLGGAVERNRIRRRMRAAVRMHVSQLPAHVDVVLHPRRSVLEMDFARLEREVSRVFTSVATGIRAAQRAGAKL
;
A
#
# COMPACT_ATOMS: atom_id res chain seq x y z
N MET A 1 8.45 -4.48 4.62
CA MET A 1 8.20 -3.71 3.38
C MET A 1 8.10 -2.23 3.71
N SER A 2 8.82 -1.40 2.99
CA SER A 2 8.72 0.04 3.18
C SER A 2 7.47 0.58 2.49
N TYR A 3 6.89 1.62 3.06
CA TYR A 3 5.71 2.24 2.49
C TYR A 3 5.65 3.70 2.87
N PHE A 4 4.83 4.44 2.13
CA PHE A 4 4.65 5.87 2.26
C PHE A 4 3.19 6.17 2.02
N PHE A 5 2.59 7.07 2.77
CA PHE A 5 1.19 7.40 2.57
C PHE A 5 0.91 8.87 2.86
N ARG A 6 -0.17 9.36 2.27
CA ARG A 6 -0.69 10.70 2.54
C ARG A 6 -2.20 10.70 2.38
N GLU A 7 -2.86 11.58 3.11
CA GLU A 7 -4.26 11.88 2.90
C GLU A 7 -4.38 12.94 1.81
N ARG A 8 -5.18 12.66 0.77
CA ARG A 8 -5.45 13.65 -0.27
C ARG A 8 -6.46 14.66 0.26
N LYS A 9 -6.33 15.90 -0.18
CA LYS A 9 -7.39 16.88 0.03
C LYS A 9 -8.58 16.47 -0.82
N ASP A 10 -9.79 16.72 -0.29
CA ASP A 10 -11.01 16.43 -1.01
C ASP A 10 -11.09 17.31 -2.26
N ASP A 11 -10.92 16.70 -3.42
CA ASP A 11 -11.06 17.38 -4.71
C ASP A 11 -12.44 17.12 -5.34
N GLY A 12 -13.31 16.43 -4.61
CA GLY A 12 -14.67 16.14 -5.05
C GLY A 12 -14.81 15.09 -6.13
N ALA A 13 -13.71 14.61 -6.71
CA ALA A 13 -13.78 13.78 -7.91
C ALA A 13 -13.61 12.29 -7.65
N ASN A 14 -12.81 11.89 -6.67
CA ASN A 14 -12.52 10.48 -6.44
C ASN A 14 -12.22 10.21 -4.97
N GLU A 15 -13.10 9.46 -4.34
CA GLU A 15 -12.98 9.09 -2.93
C GLU A 15 -12.19 7.81 -2.70
N GLN A 16 -11.90 7.06 -3.75
CA GLN A 16 -11.24 5.76 -3.63
C GLN A 16 -9.80 5.92 -3.15
N PRO A 17 -9.32 4.99 -2.32
CA PRO A 17 -7.89 4.94 -2.03
C PRO A 17 -7.11 4.57 -3.29
N ARG A 18 -5.89 5.07 -3.39
CA ARG A 18 -4.99 4.74 -4.49
C ARG A 18 -3.73 4.09 -3.94
N VAL A 19 -3.32 2.99 -4.57
CA VAL A 19 -2.12 2.26 -4.16
C VAL A 19 -1.17 2.18 -5.35
N GLY A 20 0.02 2.70 -5.17
CA GLY A 20 1.10 2.61 -6.14
C GLY A 20 2.18 1.65 -5.69
N LEU A 21 2.95 1.14 -6.64
CA LEU A 21 4.07 0.24 -6.39
C LEU A 21 5.32 0.81 -7.04
N THR A 22 6.45 0.74 -6.33
CA THR A 22 7.75 1.02 -6.94
C THR A 22 8.42 -0.29 -7.29
N THR A 23 8.82 -0.44 -8.56
CA THR A 23 9.46 -1.66 -9.05
C THR A 23 10.69 -1.30 -9.88
N GLY A 24 11.68 -0.68 -9.22
CA GLY A 24 12.92 -0.26 -9.86
C GLY A 24 13.85 -1.41 -10.20
N ARG A 25 14.92 -1.09 -10.92
CA ARG A 25 15.90 -2.07 -11.41
C ARG A 25 16.59 -2.85 -10.29
N VAL A 26 16.65 -2.30 -9.08
CA VAL A 26 17.25 -2.98 -7.93
C VAL A 26 16.52 -4.30 -7.62
N LEU A 27 15.27 -4.45 -8.05
CA LEU A 27 14.48 -5.66 -7.83
C LEU A 27 14.78 -6.78 -8.82
N GLY A 28 15.63 -6.53 -9.83
CA GLY A 28 16.00 -7.53 -10.82
C GLY A 28 15.61 -7.12 -12.22
N GLY A 29 15.56 -8.09 -13.14
CA GLY A 29 15.19 -7.87 -14.53
C GLY A 29 13.69 -7.71 -14.72
N ALA A 30 13.27 -7.55 -15.98
CA ALA A 30 11.87 -7.30 -16.33
C ALA A 30 10.94 -8.43 -15.89
N VAL A 31 11.40 -9.69 -15.99
CA VAL A 31 10.59 -10.85 -15.62
C VAL A 31 10.34 -10.85 -14.11
N GLU A 32 11.40 -10.67 -13.31
CA GLU A 32 11.29 -10.64 -11.86
C GLU A 32 10.42 -9.48 -11.39
N ARG A 33 10.61 -8.29 -11.98
CA ARG A 33 9.80 -7.12 -11.62
C ARG A 33 8.33 -7.33 -11.94
N ASN A 34 8.01 -7.98 -13.06
CA ASN A 34 6.65 -8.32 -13.42
C ASN A 34 6.02 -9.28 -12.42
N ARG A 35 6.77 -10.29 -11.97
CA ARG A 35 6.28 -11.24 -10.97
C ARG A 35 6.01 -10.55 -9.65
N ILE A 36 6.90 -9.66 -9.23
CA ILE A 36 6.70 -8.86 -8.00
C ILE A 36 5.41 -8.04 -8.12
N ARG A 37 5.22 -7.34 -9.24
CA ARG A 37 4.01 -6.54 -9.44
C ARG A 37 2.74 -7.37 -9.35
N ARG A 38 2.74 -8.54 -10.01
CA ARG A 38 1.55 -9.41 -10.02
C ARG A 38 1.22 -9.92 -8.63
N ARG A 39 2.22 -10.35 -7.89
CA ARG A 39 2.02 -10.84 -6.53
C ARG A 39 1.54 -9.72 -5.61
N MET A 40 2.14 -8.55 -5.72
CA MET A 40 1.74 -7.37 -4.92
C MET A 40 0.32 -6.94 -5.24
N ARG A 41 -0.04 -6.87 -6.52
CA ARG A 41 -1.40 -6.49 -6.92
C ARG A 41 -2.45 -7.46 -6.40
N ALA A 42 -2.16 -8.75 -6.43
CA ALA A 42 -3.08 -9.75 -5.90
C ALA A 42 -3.28 -9.57 -4.39
N ALA A 43 -2.20 -9.33 -3.63
CA ALA A 43 -2.29 -9.09 -2.20
C ALA A 43 -3.03 -7.77 -1.89
N VAL A 44 -2.75 -6.71 -2.65
CA VAL A 44 -3.40 -5.41 -2.49
C VAL A 44 -4.91 -5.54 -2.71
N ARG A 45 -5.33 -6.24 -3.75
CA ARG A 45 -6.75 -6.42 -4.05
C ARG A 45 -7.53 -7.05 -2.89
N MET A 46 -6.89 -7.96 -2.17
CA MET A 46 -7.53 -8.63 -1.04
C MET A 46 -7.78 -7.70 0.13
N HIS A 47 -7.01 -6.63 0.26
CA HIS A 47 -6.99 -5.80 1.47
C HIS A 47 -7.24 -4.32 1.24
N VAL A 48 -7.44 -3.88 0.00
CA VAL A 48 -7.61 -2.46 -0.31
C VAL A 48 -8.81 -1.84 0.42
N SER A 49 -9.82 -2.65 0.73
CA SER A 49 -10.99 -2.18 1.48
C SER A 49 -10.68 -1.76 2.92
N GLN A 50 -9.52 -2.13 3.44
CA GLN A 50 -9.07 -1.68 4.76
C GLN A 50 -8.62 -0.22 4.76
N LEU A 51 -8.33 0.33 3.58
CA LEU A 51 -7.84 1.71 3.48
C LEU A 51 -8.99 2.70 3.55
N PRO A 52 -8.78 3.82 4.26
CA PRO A 52 -9.79 4.88 4.26
C PRO A 52 -9.88 5.57 2.91
N ALA A 53 -10.98 6.28 2.67
CA ALA A 53 -11.16 7.11 1.48
C ALA A 53 -10.08 8.20 1.43
N HIS A 54 -9.80 8.69 0.23
CA HIS A 54 -8.90 9.84 0.00
C HIS A 54 -7.45 9.61 0.46
N VAL A 55 -6.99 8.37 0.49
CA VAL A 55 -5.60 8.09 0.85
C VAL A 55 -4.81 7.59 -0.37
N ASP A 56 -3.57 8.06 -0.49
CA ASP A 56 -2.58 7.52 -1.42
C ASP A 56 -1.56 6.74 -0.62
N VAL A 57 -1.29 5.51 -1.04
CA VAL A 57 -0.25 4.66 -0.45
C VAL A 57 0.71 4.24 -1.55
N VAL A 58 2.00 4.36 -1.29
CA VAL A 58 3.03 3.82 -2.18
C VAL A 58 3.77 2.72 -1.42
N LEU A 59 3.78 1.53 -1.99
CA LEU A 59 4.46 0.38 -1.44
C LEU A 59 5.80 0.18 -2.15
N HIS A 60 6.84 -0.09 -1.38
CA HIS A 60 8.19 -0.35 -1.89
C HIS A 60 8.54 -1.81 -1.60
N PRO A 61 8.10 -2.76 -2.45
CA PRO A 61 8.38 -4.16 -2.20
C PRO A 61 9.87 -4.45 -2.36
N ARG A 62 10.34 -5.47 -1.62
CA ARG A 62 11.69 -5.97 -1.76
C ARG A 62 11.69 -7.19 -2.67
N ARG A 63 12.87 -7.55 -3.18
CA ARG A 63 13.03 -8.72 -4.03
C ARG A 63 12.58 -10.02 -3.35
N SER A 64 12.63 -10.09 -2.03
CA SER A 64 12.16 -11.23 -1.26
C SER A 64 10.70 -11.60 -1.51
N VAL A 65 9.91 -10.68 -2.06
CA VAL A 65 8.52 -10.96 -2.45
C VAL A 65 8.44 -12.12 -3.45
N LEU A 66 9.48 -12.32 -4.27
CA LEU A 66 9.51 -13.43 -5.24
C LEU A 66 9.44 -14.80 -4.58
N GLU A 67 10.04 -14.95 -3.41
CA GLU A 67 10.17 -16.22 -2.70
C GLU A 67 9.22 -16.32 -1.50
N MET A 68 8.56 -15.25 -1.17
CA MET A 68 7.68 -15.20 -0.01
C MET A 68 6.42 -16.03 -0.26
N ASP A 69 6.01 -16.82 0.73
CA ASP A 69 4.71 -17.48 0.70
C ASP A 69 3.62 -16.43 0.54
N PHE A 70 2.66 -16.67 -0.36
CA PHE A 70 1.63 -15.68 -0.66
C PHE A 70 0.78 -15.33 0.56
N ALA A 71 0.48 -16.30 1.42
CA ALA A 71 -0.26 -16.04 2.65
C ALA A 71 0.50 -15.06 3.57
N ARG A 72 1.82 -15.17 3.60
CA ARG A 72 2.65 -14.23 4.35
C ARG A 72 2.67 -12.84 3.72
N LEU A 73 2.78 -12.79 2.39
CA LEU A 73 2.76 -11.52 1.66
C LEU A 73 1.46 -10.77 1.89
N GLU A 74 0.35 -11.48 1.77
CA GLU A 74 -0.98 -10.93 1.99
C GLU A 74 -1.12 -10.37 3.40
N ARG A 75 -0.65 -11.09 4.41
CA ARG A 75 -0.68 -10.61 5.81
C ARG A 75 0.18 -9.37 6.00
N GLU A 76 1.32 -9.32 5.32
CA GLU A 76 2.21 -8.16 5.41
C GLU A 76 1.56 -6.91 4.82
N VAL A 77 0.91 -7.05 3.67
CA VAL A 77 0.15 -5.95 3.04
C VAL A 77 -0.99 -5.51 3.96
N SER A 78 -1.72 -6.45 4.54
CA SER A 78 -2.79 -6.15 5.48
C SER A 78 -2.28 -5.35 6.68
N ARG A 79 -1.13 -5.73 7.22
CA ARG A 79 -0.50 -5.02 8.34
C ARG A 79 -0.15 -3.58 7.97
N VAL A 80 0.40 -3.38 6.78
CA VAL A 80 0.72 -2.03 6.29
C VAL A 80 -0.55 -1.19 6.18
N PHE A 81 -1.61 -1.74 5.59
CA PHE A 81 -2.86 -1.00 5.43
C PHE A 81 -3.52 -0.68 6.77
N THR A 82 -3.43 -1.57 7.74
CA THR A 82 -3.91 -1.30 9.10
C THR A 82 -3.11 -0.13 9.72
N SER A 83 -1.80 -0.12 9.53
CA SER A 83 -0.96 0.98 10.03
C SER A 83 -1.31 2.30 9.36
N VAL A 84 -1.56 2.30 8.07
CA VAL A 84 -1.99 3.50 7.34
C VAL A 84 -3.31 4.02 7.88
N ALA A 85 -4.30 3.15 8.04
CA ALA A 85 -5.61 3.53 8.55
C ALA A 85 -5.51 4.12 9.96
N THR A 86 -4.67 3.53 10.81
CA THR A 86 -4.43 4.03 12.16
C THR A 86 -3.78 5.42 12.13
N GLY A 87 -2.79 5.60 11.25
CA GLY A 87 -2.11 6.88 11.09
C GLY A 87 -3.02 8.00 10.62
N ILE A 88 -3.90 7.69 9.66
CA ILE A 88 -4.88 8.67 9.16
C ILE A 88 -5.87 9.06 10.26
N ARG A 89 -6.39 8.11 11.01
CA ARG A 89 -7.31 8.41 12.13
C ARG A 89 -6.65 9.25 13.20
N ALA A 90 -5.40 8.96 13.54
CA ALA A 90 -4.64 9.74 14.52
C ALA A 90 -4.46 11.19 14.04
N ALA A 91 -4.14 11.40 12.77
CA ALA A 91 -3.99 12.72 12.19
C ALA A 91 -5.30 13.50 12.20
N GLN A 92 -6.41 12.84 11.88
CA GLN A 92 -7.75 13.46 11.90
C GLN A 92 -8.14 13.87 13.32
N ARG A 93 -7.87 13.04 14.32
CA ARG A 93 -8.15 13.38 15.72
C ARG A 93 -7.29 14.55 16.20
N ALA A 94 -6.02 14.59 15.80
CA ALA A 94 -5.15 15.71 16.13
C ALA A 94 -5.65 17.02 15.52
N GLY A 95 -6.11 16.97 14.25
CA GLY A 95 -6.70 18.12 13.58
C GLY A 95 -7.99 18.59 14.25
N ALA A 96 -8.80 17.66 14.75
CA ALA A 96 -10.07 18.00 15.40
C ALA A 96 -9.89 18.72 16.74
N LYS A 97 -8.72 18.63 17.35
CA LYS A 97 -8.42 19.29 18.61
C LYS A 97 -8.00 20.76 18.46
N LEU A 98 -7.76 21.14 17.23
CA LEU A 98 -7.37 22.53 16.94
C LEU A 98 -8.60 23.40 16.73
#